data_b9f96baf3e6f34225fb71bfc4bf28967
#
_entry.id   b9f96baf3e6f34225fb71bfc4bf28967
#
_cell.length_a   1.000
_cell.length_b   1.000
_cell.length_c   1.000
_cell.angle_alpha   90.00
_cell.angle_beta   90.00
_cell.angle_gamma   90.00
#
_symmetry.space_group_name_H-M   'P 1'
#
loop_
_entity.id
_entity.type
_entity.pdbx_description
1 polymer ?
#
loop_
_entity_poly.entity_id
_entity_poly.type
_entity_poly.pdbx_seq_one_letter_code
_entity_poly.pdbx_strand_id
1 'polypeptide(L)'
;MYVGPDIVTDGLIFGIDAGSSRCFTSGDTTATDLVQGFNCSGANGNPMSGTHTPNTANFPVYNATKGGVFDFAGGKGINVDGDLGNLTTSSMSMWLYRAPGATQYVTDGRNDSGQWFLSNYTSFNLNWHNTLRYNFEDPYNVSAPEFINKWVHMTITSDSTGSKVYINGVYAAATNESSADEDFGVNFRIGTRYTTSSQWTGKMGSIYFYDKALSAAEALQNYNAQKSRFL
;
A
#
# COMPACT_ATOMS: atom_id res chain seq x y z
N MET A 1 0.79 2.95 -27.03
CA MET A 1 1.66 4.01 -26.45
C MET A 1 0.83 4.69 -25.37
N TYR A 2 1.25 4.65 -24.12
CA TYR A 2 0.58 5.37 -23.04
C TYR A 2 0.90 6.87 -23.18
N VAL A 3 -0.12 7.70 -23.23
CA VAL A 3 -0.01 9.16 -23.39
C VAL A 3 -0.70 9.92 -22.23
N GLY A 4 -0.82 9.27 -21.08
CA GLY A 4 -1.32 9.90 -19.86
C GLY A 4 -0.23 10.68 -19.11
N PRO A 5 -0.58 11.44 -18.06
CA PRO A 5 0.41 12.06 -17.20
C PRO A 5 1.25 10.98 -16.50
N ASP A 6 2.51 11.29 -16.23
CA ASP A 6 3.34 10.45 -15.36
C ASP A 6 2.84 10.53 -13.92
N ILE A 7 3.20 9.52 -13.10
CA ILE A 7 2.99 9.60 -11.65
C ILE A 7 3.79 10.79 -11.08
N VAL A 8 3.38 11.26 -9.92
CA VAL A 8 4.15 12.24 -9.15
C VAL A 8 5.49 11.61 -8.77
N THR A 9 6.59 12.29 -9.04
CA THR A 9 7.94 11.83 -8.68
C THR A 9 8.57 12.67 -7.57
N ASP A 10 8.07 13.87 -7.34
CA ASP A 10 8.50 14.73 -6.25
C ASP A 10 8.10 14.12 -4.89
N GLY A 11 9.08 13.93 -4.02
CA GLY A 11 8.92 13.27 -2.73
C GLY A 11 8.70 11.75 -2.81
N LEU A 12 8.85 11.12 -3.97
CA LEU A 12 8.72 9.66 -4.10
C LEU A 12 9.95 8.97 -3.48
N ILE A 13 9.71 8.18 -2.44
CA ILE A 13 10.77 7.47 -1.69
C ILE A 13 10.75 5.95 -1.88
N PHE A 14 9.64 5.39 -2.34
CA PHE A 14 9.50 3.96 -2.59
C PHE A 14 8.47 3.69 -3.68
N GLY A 15 8.70 2.66 -4.48
CA GLY A 15 7.72 2.24 -5.47
C GLY A 15 7.91 0.81 -5.94
N ILE A 16 6.85 0.03 -5.94
CA ILE A 16 6.79 -1.26 -6.63
C ILE A 16 5.64 -1.28 -7.63
N ASP A 17 5.91 -1.89 -8.78
CA ASP A 17 4.91 -2.10 -9.82
C ASP A 17 5.24 -3.38 -10.60
N ALA A 18 4.40 -4.39 -10.44
CA ALA A 18 4.56 -5.67 -11.14
C ALA A 18 4.52 -5.54 -12.68
N GLY A 19 3.98 -4.46 -13.21
CA GLY A 19 3.99 -4.15 -14.64
C GLY A 19 5.28 -3.51 -15.14
N SER A 20 6.20 -3.18 -14.25
CA SER A 20 7.50 -2.61 -14.60
C SER A 20 8.59 -3.69 -14.61
N SER A 21 9.24 -3.91 -15.75
CA SER A 21 10.37 -4.84 -15.85
C SER A 21 11.60 -4.42 -15.04
N ARG A 22 11.66 -3.16 -14.57
CA ARG A 22 12.68 -2.68 -13.64
C ARG A 22 12.40 -3.12 -12.19
N CYS A 23 11.14 -3.37 -11.88
CA CYS A 23 10.71 -3.80 -10.54
C CYS A 23 10.65 -5.33 -10.45
N PHE A 24 10.10 -5.98 -11.47
CA PHE A 24 9.80 -7.40 -11.42
C PHE A 24 9.86 -8.04 -12.81
N THR A 25 10.40 -9.25 -12.88
CA THR A 25 10.34 -10.10 -14.08
C THR A 25 9.52 -11.34 -13.77
N SER A 26 8.66 -11.75 -14.71
CA SER A 26 7.80 -12.93 -14.51
C SER A 26 8.65 -14.19 -14.23
N GLY A 27 8.36 -14.83 -13.11
CA GLY A 27 9.11 -15.98 -12.60
C GLY A 27 10.04 -15.64 -11.42
N ASP A 28 10.29 -14.36 -11.14
CA ASP A 28 11.05 -13.96 -9.97
C ASP A 28 10.26 -14.24 -8.67
N THR A 29 10.99 -14.41 -7.59
CA THR A 29 10.45 -14.58 -6.23
C THR A 29 10.76 -13.39 -5.33
N THR A 30 11.26 -12.32 -5.93
CA THR A 30 11.56 -11.02 -5.31
C THR A 30 11.26 -9.91 -6.30
N ALA A 31 11.02 -8.72 -5.79
CA ALA A 31 10.91 -7.51 -6.59
C ALA A 31 11.98 -6.50 -6.14
N THR A 32 12.26 -5.52 -6.97
CA THR A 32 13.17 -4.41 -6.64
C THR A 32 12.36 -3.12 -6.55
N ASP A 33 12.53 -2.37 -5.49
CA ASP A 33 11.99 -1.03 -5.38
C ASP A 33 12.56 -0.11 -6.47
N LEU A 34 11.68 0.63 -7.11
CA LEU A 34 12.01 1.47 -8.28
C LEU A 34 12.78 2.74 -7.95
N VAL A 35 12.86 3.12 -6.67
CA VAL A 35 13.41 4.41 -6.22
C VAL A 35 14.76 4.22 -5.56
N GLN A 36 14.82 3.47 -4.47
CA GLN A 36 16.04 3.25 -3.68
C GLN A 36 16.71 1.90 -3.97
N GLY A 37 16.04 1.03 -4.73
CA GLY A 37 16.57 -0.27 -5.09
C GLY A 37 16.49 -1.31 -3.95
N PHE A 38 15.63 -1.09 -2.96
CA PHE A 38 15.42 -2.07 -1.88
C PHE A 38 14.95 -3.41 -2.45
N ASN A 39 15.47 -4.48 -1.87
CA ASN A 39 14.97 -5.82 -2.18
C ASN A 39 13.62 -6.04 -1.49
N CYS A 40 12.65 -6.52 -2.25
CA CYS A 40 11.31 -6.83 -1.80
C CYS A 40 11.10 -8.33 -1.89
N SER A 41 11.17 -9.04 -0.78
CA SER A 41 11.13 -10.49 -0.71
C SER A 41 9.82 -11.02 -0.11
N GLY A 42 9.58 -12.31 -0.20
CA GLY A 42 8.41 -12.94 0.41
C GLY A 42 8.44 -12.79 1.94
N ALA A 43 7.35 -12.27 2.50
CA ALA A 43 7.25 -12.05 3.94
C ALA A 43 7.18 -13.38 4.69
N ASN A 44 7.93 -13.47 5.77
CA ASN A 44 7.84 -14.55 6.74
C ASN A 44 7.34 -13.99 8.07
N GLY A 45 6.67 -14.78 8.89
CA GLY A 45 6.22 -14.39 10.23
C GLY A 45 7.39 -14.10 11.14
N ASN A 46 8.00 -12.95 10.96
CA ASN A 46 9.13 -12.51 11.78
C ASN A 46 8.69 -11.55 12.87
N PRO A 47 9.38 -11.57 14.02
CA PRO A 47 9.16 -10.59 15.08
C PRO A 47 9.36 -9.16 14.57
N MET A 48 8.78 -8.22 15.27
CA MET A 48 8.83 -6.78 14.95
C MET A 48 10.26 -6.21 15.01
N SER A 49 11.20 -6.92 15.61
CA SER A 49 12.62 -6.56 15.67
C SER A 49 13.48 -7.73 15.21
N GLY A 50 14.46 -7.45 14.36
CA GLY A 50 15.45 -8.42 13.91
C GLY A 50 15.54 -8.53 12.38
N THR A 51 16.49 -9.33 11.93
CA THR A 51 16.74 -9.55 10.50
C THR A 51 15.62 -10.38 9.90
N HIS A 52 15.00 -9.86 8.85
CA HIS A 52 14.01 -10.61 8.08
C HIS A 52 14.68 -11.80 7.37
N THR A 53 14.06 -12.97 7.50
CA THR A 53 14.45 -14.13 6.69
C THR A 53 13.49 -14.26 5.52
N PRO A 54 13.94 -14.03 4.27
CA PRO A 54 13.09 -14.16 3.10
C PRO A 54 12.46 -15.55 2.99
N ASN A 55 11.18 -15.59 2.63
CA ASN A 55 10.49 -16.82 2.28
C ASN A 55 9.91 -16.70 0.88
N THR A 56 10.62 -17.23 -0.09
CA THR A 56 10.23 -17.15 -1.50
C THR A 56 8.85 -17.76 -1.78
N ALA A 57 8.44 -18.77 -1.01
CA ALA A 57 7.12 -19.37 -1.12
C ALA A 57 5.98 -18.39 -0.72
N ASN A 58 6.28 -17.36 0.04
CA ASN A 58 5.31 -16.36 0.47
C ASN A 58 5.30 -15.10 -0.42
N PHE A 59 6.17 -15.00 -1.42
CA PHE A 59 6.10 -13.90 -2.37
C PHE A 59 4.79 -13.99 -3.18
N PRO A 60 4.11 -12.86 -3.46
CA PRO A 60 2.89 -12.85 -4.26
C PRO A 60 3.11 -13.43 -5.65
N VAL A 61 2.07 -14.05 -6.19
CA VAL A 61 2.14 -14.62 -7.54
C VAL A 61 1.96 -13.51 -8.57
N TYR A 62 2.84 -13.48 -9.56
CA TYR A 62 2.65 -12.58 -10.70
C TYR A 62 1.42 -12.98 -11.52
N ASN A 63 0.63 -11.99 -11.87
CA ASN A 63 -0.50 -12.14 -12.76
C ASN A 63 -0.41 -11.10 -13.88
N ALA A 64 -0.35 -11.56 -15.14
CA ALA A 64 -0.15 -10.70 -16.30
C ALA A 64 -1.35 -9.82 -16.67
N THR A 65 -2.50 -10.00 -16.00
CA THR A 65 -3.66 -9.12 -16.20
C THR A 65 -3.32 -7.68 -15.85
N LYS A 66 -4.01 -6.73 -16.47
CA LYS A 66 -3.79 -5.30 -16.23
C LYS A 66 -2.33 -4.87 -16.42
N GLY A 67 -1.61 -5.53 -17.34
CA GLY A 67 -0.19 -5.25 -17.61
C GLY A 67 0.78 -5.67 -16.50
N GLY A 68 0.36 -6.53 -15.57
CA GLY A 68 1.14 -7.08 -14.47
C GLY A 68 0.67 -6.59 -13.10
N VAL A 69 0.27 -7.53 -12.25
CA VAL A 69 -0.13 -7.27 -10.86
C VAL A 69 0.39 -8.36 -9.94
N PHE A 70 0.51 -8.07 -8.67
CA PHE A 70 0.79 -9.06 -7.63
C PHE A 70 -0.50 -9.63 -7.08
N ASP A 71 -0.64 -10.97 -7.08
CA ASP A 71 -1.76 -11.70 -6.49
C ASP A 71 -1.35 -12.28 -5.13
N PHE A 72 -2.02 -11.84 -4.08
CA PHE A 72 -1.71 -12.17 -2.69
C PHE A 72 -2.54 -13.35 -2.16
N ALA A 73 -3.28 -14.05 -3.02
CA ALA A 73 -4.05 -15.21 -2.59
C ALA A 73 -3.18 -16.29 -1.92
N GLY A 74 -3.72 -16.94 -0.88
CA GLY A 74 -3.03 -18.04 -0.22
C GLY A 74 -1.96 -17.64 0.82
N GLY A 75 -2.11 -16.50 1.45
CA GLY A 75 -1.25 -16.12 2.57
C GLY A 75 0.08 -15.49 2.15
N LYS A 76 0.07 -14.79 1.04
CA LYS A 76 1.24 -14.11 0.50
C LYS A 76 1.46 -12.74 1.13
N GLY A 77 2.69 -12.26 1.07
CA GLY A 77 3.07 -10.93 1.52
C GLY A 77 4.47 -10.56 1.04
N ILE A 78 4.75 -9.28 1.01
CA ILE A 78 6.07 -8.73 0.68
C ILE A 78 6.67 -8.11 1.93
N ASN A 79 7.94 -8.39 2.19
CA ASN A 79 8.77 -7.64 3.12
C ASN A 79 9.70 -6.73 2.31
N VAL A 80 9.82 -5.49 2.72
CA VAL A 80 10.74 -4.51 2.14
C VAL A 80 12.01 -4.51 2.99
N ASP A 81 13.13 -4.92 2.40
CA ASP A 81 14.44 -5.00 3.06
C ASP A 81 15.12 -3.61 3.00
N GLY A 82 14.52 -2.62 3.63
CA GLY A 82 14.99 -1.25 3.66
C GLY A 82 14.30 -0.44 4.73
N ASP A 83 14.87 0.71 5.06
CA ASP A 83 14.32 1.66 6.01
C ASP A 83 13.73 2.85 5.24
N LEU A 84 12.41 3.03 5.33
CA LEU A 84 11.73 4.18 4.75
C LEU A 84 11.82 5.43 5.63
N GLY A 85 12.38 5.28 6.82
CA GLY A 85 12.63 6.38 7.73
C GLY A 85 11.43 6.78 8.58
N ASN A 86 11.70 7.77 9.43
CA ASN A 86 10.70 8.43 10.24
C ASN A 86 10.21 9.69 9.51
N LEU A 87 8.94 9.71 9.16
CA LEU A 87 8.35 10.76 8.32
C LEU A 87 7.36 11.61 9.14
N THR A 88 7.52 12.92 9.09
CA THR A 88 6.56 13.88 9.67
C THR A 88 5.42 14.21 8.71
N THR A 89 5.62 13.94 7.45
CA THR A 89 4.62 14.02 6.39
C THR A 89 4.79 12.82 5.47
N SER A 90 3.70 12.23 5.02
CA SER A 90 3.77 11.07 4.14
C SER A 90 2.57 10.94 3.22
N SER A 91 2.71 10.13 2.19
CA SER A 91 1.57 9.65 1.42
C SER A 91 1.81 8.24 0.91
N MET A 92 0.72 7.49 0.81
CA MET A 92 0.65 6.22 0.08
C MET A 92 -0.31 6.34 -1.09
N SER A 93 0.08 5.86 -2.26
CA SER A 93 -0.76 5.86 -3.46
C SER A 93 -0.70 4.48 -4.10
N MET A 94 -1.85 3.81 -4.24
CA MET A 94 -1.86 2.40 -4.60
C MET A 94 -3.13 1.97 -5.35
N TRP A 95 -2.96 0.98 -6.23
CA TRP A 95 -4.06 0.28 -6.89
C TRP A 95 -4.34 -1.04 -6.20
N LEU A 96 -5.56 -1.19 -5.70
CA LEU A 96 -6.02 -2.32 -4.91
C LEU A 96 -7.21 -3.02 -5.56
N TYR A 97 -7.20 -4.34 -5.53
CA TYR A 97 -8.34 -5.19 -5.86
C TYR A 97 -8.55 -6.13 -4.69
N ARG A 98 -9.58 -5.88 -3.91
CA ARG A 98 -9.90 -6.66 -2.70
C ARG A 98 -10.83 -7.81 -3.04
N ALA A 99 -10.44 -9.03 -2.69
CA ALA A 99 -11.37 -10.17 -2.65
C ALA A 99 -12.22 -10.13 -1.36
N PRO A 100 -13.39 -10.77 -1.34
CA PRO A 100 -14.18 -10.95 -0.11
C PRO A 100 -13.35 -11.63 0.98
N GLY A 101 -13.57 -11.28 2.23
CA GLY A 101 -12.89 -11.91 3.37
C GLY A 101 -12.87 -11.04 4.62
N ALA A 102 -12.23 -11.60 5.65
CA ALA A 102 -12.06 -10.98 6.96
C ALA A 102 -11.15 -9.73 6.93
N THR A 103 -10.72 -9.28 8.09
CA THR A 103 -9.72 -8.22 8.25
C THR A 103 -8.43 -8.58 7.52
N GLN A 104 -7.95 -7.67 6.69
CA GLN A 104 -6.78 -7.87 5.82
C GLN A 104 -5.86 -6.65 5.91
N TYR A 105 -4.57 -6.88 6.04
CA TYR A 105 -3.59 -5.81 6.06
C TYR A 105 -3.14 -5.48 4.64
N VAL A 106 -3.24 -4.21 4.27
CA VAL A 106 -2.66 -3.68 3.03
C VAL A 106 -1.17 -3.42 3.26
N THR A 107 -0.84 -2.75 4.35
CA THR A 107 0.54 -2.48 4.76
C THR A 107 0.67 -2.64 6.28
N ASP A 108 1.85 -2.97 6.76
CA ASP A 108 2.19 -3.04 8.18
C ASP A 108 3.66 -2.62 8.38
N GLY A 109 3.87 -1.44 8.96
CA GLY A 109 5.19 -0.88 9.29
C GLY A 109 5.52 -0.99 10.78
N ARG A 110 4.91 -1.95 11.50
CA ARG A 110 5.11 -2.04 12.94
C ARG A 110 6.55 -2.30 13.34
N ASN A 111 7.07 -1.27 13.99
CA ASN A 111 8.25 -1.35 14.82
C ASN A 111 7.84 -0.78 16.19
N ASP A 112 7.36 -1.62 17.10
CA ASP A 112 6.84 -1.31 18.45
C ASP A 112 5.77 -0.19 18.59
N SER A 113 5.75 0.80 17.70
CA SER A 113 4.83 1.94 17.70
C SER A 113 3.83 1.93 16.55
N GLY A 114 3.94 1.01 15.68
CA GLY A 114 3.09 0.49 14.65
C GLY A 114 2.21 1.40 13.81
N GLN A 115 2.62 1.58 12.59
CA GLN A 115 1.77 2.12 11.55
C GLN A 115 1.26 0.99 10.67
N TRP A 116 -0.04 0.92 10.48
CA TRP A 116 -0.63 -0.05 9.58
C TRP A 116 -1.85 0.49 8.86
N PHE A 117 -2.00 0.05 7.65
CA PHE A 117 -3.21 0.24 6.87
C PHE A 117 -3.89 -1.11 6.68
N LEU A 118 -5.13 -1.21 7.08
CA LEU A 118 -5.89 -2.45 7.01
C LEU A 118 -7.27 -2.24 6.39
N SER A 119 -7.80 -3.31 5.82
CA SER A 119 -9.18 -3.41 5.40
C SER A 119 -9.91 -4.37 6.32
N ASN A 120 -10.97 -3.91 6.95
CA ASN A 120 -11.89 -4.74 7.72
C ASN A 120 -12.95 -5.40 6.81
N TYR A 121 -13.79 -6.28 7.40
CA TYR A 121 -14.87 -7.01 6.72
C TYR A 121 -15.70 -6.18 5.76
N THR A 122 -15.95 -4.94 6.11
CA THR A 122 -16.86 -4.04 5.41
C THR A 122 -16.28 -2.66 5.16
N SER A 123 -15.09 -2.35 5.67
CA SER A 123 -14.52 -1.01 5.64
C SER A 123 -13.01 -1.04 5.46
N PHE A 124 -12.45 0.05 4.97
CA PHE A 124 -11.03 0.32 5.08
C PHE A 124 -10.77 1.12 6.35
N ASN A 125 -9.86 0.65 7.18
CA ASN A 125 -9.42 1.34 8.38
C ASN A 125 -7.97 1.75 8.21
N LEU A 126 -7.71 3.02 8.35
CA LEU A 126 -6.38 3.55 8.51
C LEU A 126 -6.05 3.62 9.99
N ASN A 127 -5.04 2.92 10.42
CA ASN A 127 -4.49 3.05 11.77
C ASN A 127 -3.09 3.64 11.67
N TRP A 128 -2.95 4.85 12.16
CA TRP A 128 -1.67 5.48 12.43
C TRP A 128 -1.45 5.42 13.93
N HIS A 129 -0.26 5.06 14.41
CA HIS A 129 0.02 4.93 15.84
C HIS A 129 -1.12 4.31 16.63
N ASN A 130 -1.04 3.23 17.26
CA ASN A 130 -1.99 2.48 18.09
C ASN A 130 -3.31 3.19 18.57
N THR A 131 -3.47 4.48 18.33
CA THR A 131 -4.54 5.34 18.83
C THR A 131 -5.52 5.86 17.78
N LEU A 132 -5.18 5.82 16.50
CA LEU A 132 -5.98 6.44 15.46
C LEU A 132 -6.67 5.40 14.58
N ARG A 133 -7.95 5.22 14.82
CA ARG A 133 -8.83 4.47 13.94
C ARG A 133 -9.59 5.46 13.06
N TYR A 134 -9.16 5.61 11.84
CA TYR A 134 -10.04 6.19 10.85
C TYR A 134 -10.88 5.07 10.25
N ASN A 135 -12.17 5.13 10.53
CA ASN A 135 -13.14 4.20 9.96
C ASN A 135 -13.85 4.91 8.81
N PHE A 136 -13.64 4.43 7.58
CA PHE A 136 -14.30 4.97 6.41
C PHE A 136 -15.78 4.55 6.30
N GLU A 137 -16.47 4.37 7.42
CA GLU A 137 -17.83 3.87 7.42
C GLU A 137 -18.88 4.90 7.01
N ASP A 138 -18.60 6.22 7.07
CA ASP A 138 -19.63 7.23 6.77
C ASP A 138 -18.99 8.59 6.41
N PRO A 139 -19.41 9.32 5.40
CA PRO A 139 -20.69 9.23 4.65
C PRO A 139 -20.60 8.39 3.38
N TYR A 140 -19.49 7.78 3.09
CA TYR A 140 -19.25 7.07 1.83
C TYR A 140 -19.59 5.59 1.89
N ASN A 141 -20.11 5.12 3.04
CA ASN A 141 -20.52 3.74 3.26
C ASN A 141 -19.58 2.75 2.55
N VAL A 142 -18.28 2.86 2.87
CA VAL A 142 -17.23 1.99 2.32
C VAL A 142 -17.36 0.57 2.91
N SER A 143 -18.41 0.31 3.66
CA SER A 143 -18.96 -1.04 3.90
C SER A 143 -19.23 -1.75 2.57
N ALA A 144 -18.56 -1.29 1.59
CA ALA A 144 -19.04 -1.29 0.28
C ALA A 144 -18.75 -2.60 -0.41
N PRO A 145 -19.84 -3.31 -0.75
CA PRO A 145 -19.81 -4.17 -1.94
C PRO A 145 -19.14 -3.50 -3.14
N GLU A 146 -19.04 -2.17 -3.13
CA GLU A 146 -18.48 -1.36 -4.21
C GLU A 146 -16.99 -1.54 -4.42
N PHE A 147 -16.21 -1.87 -3.37
CA PHE A 147 -14.76 -2.09 -3.51
C PHE A 147 -14.36 -3.56 -3.58
N ILE A 148 -15.28 -4.48 -3.25
CA ILE A 148 -15.02 -5.91 -3.38
C ILE A 148 -15.08 -6.31 -4.84
N ASN A 149 -14.05 -7.02 -5.30
CA ASN A 149 -13.91 -7.48 -6.68
C ASN A 149 -13.85 -6.35 -7.73
N LYS A 150 -13.39 -5.17 -7.31
CA LYS A 150 -13.14 -4.04 -8.21
C LYS A 150 -11.77 -3.45 -7.96
N TRP A 151 -11.16 -2.91 -9.01
CA TRP A 151 -9.97 -2.10 -8.90
C TRP A 151 -10.31 -0.71 -8.37
N VAL A 152 -9.60 -0.30 -7.37
CA VAL A 152 -9.73 1.02 -6.74
C VAL A 152 -8.35 1.63 -6.60
N HIS A 153 -8.21 2.88 -7.00
CA HIS A 153 -7.04 3.68 -6.66
C HIS A 153 -7.28 4.37 -5.33
N MET A 154 -6.39 4.20 -4.39
CA MET A 154 -6.44 4.84 -3.10
C MET A 154 -5.18 5.66 -2.87
N THR A 155 -5.35 6.92 -2.50
CA THR A 155 -4.26 7.78 -2.01
C THR A 155 -4.60 8.23 -0.60
N ILE A 156 -3.67 8.03 0.31
CA ILE A 156 -3.74 8.48 1.69
C ILE A 156 -2.62 9.48 1.87
N THR A 157 -2.92 10.65 2.42
CA THR A 157 -1.93 11.69 2.72
C THR A 157 -2.00 12.05 4.19
N SER A 158 -0.88 12.36 4.80
CA SER A 158 -0.78 12.69 6.21
C SER A 158 0.22 13.81 6.45
N ASP A 159 -0.15 14.76 7.30
CA ASP A 159 0.69 15.87 7.73
C ASP A 159 0.36 16.28 9.19
N SER A 160 0.99 17.33 9.69
CA SER A 160 0.77 17.87 11.06
C SER A 160 -0.68 18.33 11.32
N THR A 161 -1.52 18.45 10.31
CA THR A 161 -2.91 18.91 10.42
C THR A 161 -3.92 17.77 10.34
N GLY A 162 -3.48 16.56 9.97
CA GLY A 162 -4.31 15.37 9.86
C GLY A 162 -4.07 14.57 8.59
N SER A 163 -4.92 13.59 8.39
CA SER A 163 -4.85 12.70 7.22
C SER A 163 -6.04 12.91 6.28
N LYS A 164 -5.80 12.76 4.98
CA LYS A 164 -6.83 12.81 3.94
C LYS A 164 -6.78 11.57 3.08
N VAL A 165 -7.93 11.18 2.55
CA VAL A 165 -8.06 10.04 1.66
C VAL A 165 -8.74 10.44 0.38
N TYR A 166 -8.19 9.95 -0.71
CA TYR A 166 -8.72 10.10 -2.05
C TYR A 166 -9.00 8.72 -2.66
N ILE A 167 -10.19 8.55 -3.20
CA ILE A 167 -10.61 7.34 -3.90
C ILE A 167 -10.77 7.68 -5.39
N ASN A 168 -10.06 6.98 -6.24
CA ASN A 168 -10.05 7.23 -7.68
C ASN A 168 -9.74 8.71 -8.04
N GLY A 169 -8.84 9.31 -7.27
CA GLY A 169 -8.41 10.70 -7.43
C GLY A 169 -9.38 11.75 -6.88
N VAL A 170 -10.49 11.33 -6.25
CA VAL A 170 -11.49 12.23 -5.68
C VAL A 170 -11.38 12.21 -4.16
N TYR A 171 -11.42 13.40 -3.53
CA TYR A 171 -11.43 13.51 -2.07
C TYR A 171 -12.60 12.73 -1.49
N ALA A 172 -12.30 11.89 -0.53
CA ALA A 172 -13.28 11.03 0.13
C ALA A 172 -13.49 11.41 1.61
N ALA A 173 -12.40 11.62 2.36
CA ALA A 173 -12.51 11.86 3.78
C ALA A 173 -11.24 12.49 4.36
N ALA A 174 -11.35 13.07 5.58
CA ALA A 174 -10.22 13.55 6.35
C ALA A 174 -10.42 13.31 7.85
N THR A 175 -9.31 13.29 8.60
CA THR A 175 -9.26 13.35 10.05
C THR A 175 -8.41 14.55 10.50
N ASN A 176 -8.72 15.14 11.63
CA ASN A 176 -7.93 16.23 12.21
C ASN A 176 -6.79 15.72 13.11
N GLU A 177 -6.64 14.42 13.23
CA GLU A 177 -5.61 13.85 14.08
C GLU A 177 -4.28 13.83 13.31
N SER A 178 -3.32 14.60 13.84
CA SER A 178 -2.01 14.73 13.23
C SER A 178 -1.20 13.43 13.37
N SER A 179 -0.57 13.02 12.30
CA SER A 179 0.50 12.04 12.35
C SER A 179 1.81 12.79 12.65
N ALA A 180 2.18 12.90 13.92
CA ALA A 180 3.54 13.25 14.24
C ALA A 180 4.37 11.96 14.30
N ASP A 181 5.52 11.95 13.63
CA ASP A 181 6.50 10.86 13.68
C ASP A 181 5.99 9.49 13.15
N GLU A 182 5.85 9.41 11.84
CA GLU A 182 5.54 8.16 11.14
C GLU A 182 6.82 7.36 10.90
N ASP A 183 7.11 6.39 11.76
CA ASP A 183 8.20 5.45 11.56
C ASP A 183 7.72 4.22 10.77
N PHE A 184 8.07 4.16 9.49
CA PHE A 184 7.81 2.99 8.65
C PHE A 184 8.79 1.84 8.92
N GLY A 185 9.86 2.10 9.67
CA GLY A 185 10.80 1.11 10.17
C GLY A 185 11.50 0.26 9.11
N VAL A 186 12.41 -0.57 9.59
CA VAL A 186 13.26 -1.44 8.76
C VAL A 186 12.58 -2.73 8.29
N ASN A 187 11.35 -2.98 8.66
CA ASN A 187 10.61 -4.22 8.34
C ASN A 187 9.21 -3.91 7.82
N PHE A 188 9.10 -2.95 6.94
CA PHE A 188 7.85 -2.60 6.31
C PHE A 188 7.31 -3.76 5.46
N ARG A 189 6.02 -4.05 5.59
CA ARG A 189 5.36 -5.16 4.90
C ARG A 189 4.18 -4.69 4.07
N ILE A 190 3.95 -5.40 2.98
CA ILE A 190 2.84 -5.19 2.06
C ILE A 190 2.03 -6.49 1.97
N GLY A 191 0.72 -6.39 2.12
CA GLY A 191 -0.21 -7.51 2.01
C GLY A 191 -0.23 -8.47 3.19
N THR A 192 0.47 -8.18 4.28
CA THR A 192 0.51 -9.05 5.46
C THR A 192 0.81 -8.28 6.73
N ARG A 193 0.41 -8.85 7.85
CA ARG A 193 0.80 -8.42 9.19
C ARG A 193 2.14 -9.05 9.59
N TYR A 194 2.81 -8.49 10.61
CA TYR A 194 4.03 -9.04 11.19
C TYR A 194 3.91 -10.48 11.68
N THR A 195 2.70 -10.91 12.09
CA THR A 195 2.43 -12.29 12.54
C THR A 195 2.01 -13.24 11.42
N THR A 196 2.05 -12.83 10.16
CA THR A 196 1.49 -13.55 9.01
C THR A 196 0.01 -13.91 9.13
N SER A 197 -0.72 -13.27 10.03
CA SER A 197 -2.18 -13.36 10.13
C SER A 197 -2.82 -12.22 9.35
N SER A 198 -4.06 -12.40 8.93
CA SER A 198 -4.85 -11.35 8.27
C SER A 198 -4.19 -10.82 7.00
N GLN A 199 -3.65 -11.71 6.18
CA GLN A 199 -3.04 -11.33 4.91
C GLN A 199 -4.08 -10.75 3.95
N TRP A 200 -3.60 -9.89 3.05
CA TRP A 200 -4.41 -9.40 1.94
C TRP A 200 -4.85 -10.56 1.06
N THR A 201 -6.14 -10.59 0.74
CA THR A 201 -6.70 -11.53 -0.23
C THR A 201 -7.21 -10.73 -1.40
N GLY A 202 -6.48 -10.79 -2.51
CA GLY A 202 -6.75 -10.01 -3.70
C GLY A 202 -5.48 -9.63 -4.42
N LYS A 203 -5.54 -8.56 -5.19
CA LYS A 203 -4.42 -8.13 -6.04
C LYS A 203 -4.01 -6.71 -5.70
N MET A 204 -2.75 -6.42 -5.91
CA MET A 204 -2.21 -5.06 -5.86
C MET A 204 -1.48 -4.79 -7.18
N GLY A 205 -1.69 -3.59 -7.70
CA GLY A 205 -1.02 -3.11 -8.90
C GLY A 205 0.29 -2.43 -8.53
N SER A 206 0.30 -1.10 -8.66
CA SER A 206 1.41 -0.27 -8.19
C SER A 206 1.17 0.22 -6.76
N ILE A 207 2.26 0.37 -6.01
CA ILE A 207 2.27 0.93 -4.65
C ILE A 207 3.43 1.92 -4.58
N TYR A 208 3.13 3.15 -4.18
CA TYR A 208 4.09 4.25 -4.07
C TYR A 208 3.99 4.91 -2.70
N PHE A 209 5.15 5.26 -2.13
CA PHE A 209 5.27 6.03 -0.89
C PHE A 209 6.02 7.33 -1.15
N TYR A 210 5.57 8.37 -0.46
CA TYR A 210 6.11 9.73 -0.56
C TYR A 210 6.45 10.26 0.82
N ASP A 211 7.51 11.04 0.93
CA ASP A 211 7.90 11.79 2.14
C ASP A 211 7.20 13.15 2.24
N LYS A 212 6.11 13.31 1.52
CA LYS A 212 5.27 14.53 1.50
C LYS A 212 3.79 14.18 1.51
N ALA A 213 2.96 15.10 2.00
CA ALA A 213 1.52 15.03 1.84
C ALA A 213 1.12 15.46 0.43
N LEU A 214 0.71 14.53 -0.41
CA LEU A 214 0.25 14.83 -1.76
C LEU A 214 -1.00 15.71 -1.73
N SER A 215 -1.01 16.72 -2.59
CA SER A 215 -2.18 17.55 -2.83
C SER A 215 -3.30 16.78 -3.56
N ALA A 216 -4.51 17.30 -3.56
CA ALA A 216 -5.62 16.74 -4.32
C ALA A 216 -5.31 16.62 -5.84
N ALA A 217 -4.57 17.58 -6.39
CA ALA A 217 -4.14 17.55 -7.79
C ALA A 217 -3.14 16.42 -8.06
N GLU A 218 -2.20 16.18 -7.15
CA GLU A 218 -1.21 15.11 -7.26
C GLU A 218 -1.85 13.73 -7.05
N ALA A 219 -2.81 13.59 -6.11
CA ALA A 219 -3.60 12.37 -5.95
C ALA A 219 -4.39 12.04 -7.24
N LEU A 220 -5.01 13.04 -7.86
CA LEU A 220 -5.69 12.91 -9.14
C LEU A 220 -4.71 12.60 -10.29
N GLN A 221 -3.53 13.18 -10.28
CA GLN A 221 -2.47 12.88 -11.26
C GLN A 221 -2.07 11.40 -11.19
N ASN A 222 -1.78 10.87 -10.01
CA ASN A 222 -1.43 9.46 -9.82
C ASN A 222 -2.54 8.51 -10.29
N TYR A 223 -3.79 8.83 -9.99
CA TYR A 223 -4.93 8.08 -10.52
C TYR A 223 -4.97 8.11 -12.05
N ASN A 224 -4.90 9.30 -12.65
CA ASN A 224 -4.96 9.48 -14.09
C ASN A 224 -3.78 8.81 -14.82
N ALA A 225 -2.63 8.79 -14.19
CA ALA A 225 -1.41 8.16 -14.71
C ALA A 225 -1.61 6.68 -15.03
N GLN A 226 -2.47 5.99 -14.32
CA GLN A 226 -2.57 4.55 -14.41
C GLN A 226 -3.99 3.99 -14.63
N LYS A 227 -5.03 4.82 -14.57
CA LYS A 227 -6.43 4.36 -14.65
C LYS A 227 -6.73 3.54 -15.90
N SER A 228 -6.13 3.87 -17.04
CA SER A 228 -6.32 3.13 -18.29
C SER A 228 -5.81 1.69 -18.25
N ARG A 229 -4.91 1.38 -17.30
CA ARG A 229 -4.40 0.04 -17.05
C ARG A 229 -5.37 -0.78 -16.19
N PHE A 230 -6.05 -0.16 -15.24
CA PHE A 230 -6.84 -0.87 -14.25
C PHE A 230 -8.35 -0.84 -14.53
N LEU A 231 -8.84 0.19 -15.17
CA LEU A 231 -10.24 0.35 -15.53
C LEU A 231 -10.46 0.09 -17.02
#